data_aa59da50dcc754eddecb8327c6c7789c
#
_entry.id   aa59da50dcc754eddecb8327c6c7789c
#
_cell.length_a   1.000
_cell.length_b   1.000
_cell.length_c   1.000
_cell.angle_alpha   90.00
_cell.angle_beta   90.00
_cell.angle_gamma   90.00
#
_symmetry.space_group_name_H-M   'P 1'
#
loop_
_entity.id
_entity.type
_entity.pdbx_description
1 polymer ?
#
loop_
_entity_poly.entity_id
_entity_poly.type
_entity_poly.pdbx_seq_one_letter_code
_entity_poly.pdbx_strand_id
1 'polypeptide(L)'
;MKKILIFKTDRLGDLLNISPIISNLKLNNPSCEITLICSSYNEPLVKYYHHDLNYIVFKKSIIAFLIKNFYFIFSNKYDLILQLDGKNHSYLLSTLIRSTKKACINFIKYKKFFGLNLKIHRPNFLIKFFFNFIEISNENYNHTDNKKFHYLGLYLSLLAKLNIKIETKKHYLPFIPNSNNIFLNKKYLLFHLDKRWETFPLKVRDNLKKKITSLSYDNKIVVTSNVGCNNFYNFIKKELLNSSNIEFYDEPTLNNIISLVYFSDTCISSHSGLIVHSAAAFNKKIIDIVHEEIFNELDRWVPFEIYYKRYDVQNFLNESFKFT
;
A
#
# COMPACT_ATOMS: atom_id res chain seq x y z
N MET A 1 -0.82 25.93 -7.65
CA MET A 1 -1.42 24.86 -8.49
C MET A 1 -2.85 24.65 -8.05
N LYS A 2 -3.83 24.85 -8.94
CA LYS A 2 -5.25 24.71 -8.59
C LYS A 2 -5.82 23.32 -8.92
N LYS A 3 -5.44 22.75 -10.06
CA LYS A 3 -5.94 21.44 -10.53
C LYS A 3 -4.81 20.44 -10.71
N ILE A 4 -4.89 19.32 -10.01
CA ILE A 4 -3.86 18.26 -10.01
C ILE A 4 -4.51 16.94 -10.40
N LEU A 5 -3.88 16.19 -11.31
CA LEU A 5 -4.30 14.86 -11.72
C LEU A 5 -3.24 13.83 -11.28
N ILE A 6 -3.66 12.78 -10.59
CA ILE A 6 -2.78 11.70 -10.12
C ILE A 6 -3.22 10.37 -10.74
N PHE A 7 -2.27 9.63 -11.30
CA PHE A 7 -2.49 8.26 -11.77
C PHE A 7 -1.96 7.27 -10.75
N LYS A 8 -2.85 6.42 -10.20
CA LYS A 8 -2.51 5.35 -9.27
C LYS A 8 -3.49 4.18 -9.41
N THR A 9 -3.19 3.27 -10.35
CA THR A 9 -4.10 2.18 -10.76
C THR A 9 -3.67 0.79 -10.32
N ASP A 10 -2.71 0.66 -9.41
CA ASP A 10 -2.15 -0.60 -8.92
C ASP A 10 -2.95 -1.18 -7.73
N ARG A 11 -2.28 -1.63 -6.66
CA ARG A 11 -2.93 -2.32 -5.52
C ARG A 11 -3.40 -1.34 -4.44
N LEU A 12 -4.28 -1.80 -3.54
CA LEU A 12 -4.81 -1.02 -2.41
C LEU A 12 -3.70 -0.46 -1.51
N GLY A 13 -2.73 -1.30 -1.13
CA GLY A 13 -1.58 -0.84 -0.33
C GLY A 13 -0.73 0.21 -1.04
N ASP A 14 -0.55 0.06 -2.36
CA ASP A 14 0.18 1.05 -3.16
C ASP A 14 -0.57 2.39 -3.24
N LEU A 15 -1.90 2.36 -3.21
CA LEU A 15 -2.72 3.58 -3.12
C LEU A 15 -2.52 4.27 -1.78
N LEU A 16 -2.56 3.52 -0.66
CA LEU A 16 -2.27 4.08 0.67
C LEU A 16 -0.87 4.68 0.75
N ASN A 17 0.10 4.09 0.05
CA ASN A 17 1.48 4.56 0.04
C ASN A 17 1.67 5.94 -0.61
N ILE A 18 0.69 6.44 -1.38
CA ILE A 18 0.71 7.83 -1.89
C ILE A 18 -0.06 8.82 -1.01
N SER A 19 -0.63 8.39 0.11
CA SER A 19 -1.36 9.30 1.00
C SER A 19 -0.50 10.47 1.51
N PRO A 20 0.81 10.32 1.82
CA PRO A 20 1.66 11.46 2.15
C PRO A 20 1.82 12.46 0.99
N ILE A 21 1.75 12.00 -0.26
CA ILE A 21 1.80 12.88 -1.43
C ILE A 21 0.57 13.76 -1.49
N ILE A 22 -0.61 13.16 -1.33
CA ILE A 22 -1.89 13.86 -1.29
C ILE A 22 -1.89 14.88 -0.15
N SER A 23 -1.44 14.47 1.05
CA SER A 23 -1.33 15.36 2.22
C SER A 23 -0.41 16.55 1.95
N ASN A 24 0.79 16.33 1.39
CA ASN A 24 1.71 17.44 1.09
C ASN A 24 1.17 18.39 0.03
N LEU A 25 0.48 17.89 -1.00
CA LEU A 25 -0.18 18.74 -2.00
C LEU A 25 -1.24 19.64 -1.36
N LYS A 26 -2.07 19.09 -0.47
CA LYS A 26 -3.10 19.83 0.26
C LYS A 26 -2.52 20.81 1.28
N LEU A 27 -1.47 20.43 2.01
CA LEU A 27 -0.80 21.33 2.97
C LEU A 27 -0.14 22.51 2.28
N ASN A 28 0.49 22.31 1.12
CA ASN A 28 1.09 23.40 0.34
C ASN A 28 0.04 24.27 -0.38
N ASN A 29 -1.13 23.71 -0.70
CA ASN A 29 -2.23 24.43 -1.32
C ASN A 29 -3.58 23.83 -0.92
N PRO A 30 -4.19 24.29 0.17
CA PRO A 30 -5.46 23.74 0.68
C PRO A 30 -6.62 23.82 -0.32
N SER A 31 -6.61 24.80 -1.22
CA SER A 31 -7.66 24.98 -2.22
C SER A 31 -7.45 24.17 -3.50
N CYS A 32 -6.39 23.33 -3.59
CA CYS A 32 -6.16 22.56 -4.80
C CYS A 32 -7.22 21.45 -4.96
N GLU A 33 -7.69 21.30 -6.18
CA GLU A 33 -8.56 20.20 -6.61
C GLU A 33 -7.69 19.04 -7.07
N ILE A 34 -7.77 17.91 -6.38
CA ILE A 34 -7.06 16.69 -6.76
C ILE A 34 -8.04 15.71 -7.39
N THR A 35 -7.74 15.27 -8.61
CA THR A 35 -8.46 14.18 -9.28
C THR A 35 -7.54 12.95 -9.35
N LEU A 36 -8.03 11.81 -8.89
CA LEU A 36 -7.31 10.55 -8.92
C LEU A 36 -7.85 9.63 -10.02
N ILE A 37 -7.00 9.18 -10.93
CA ILE A 37 -7.34 8.05 -11.80
C ILE A 37 -6.90 6.77 -11.08
N CYS A 38 -7.89 5.99 -10.65
CA CYS A 38 -7.71 4.73 -9.92
C CYS A 38 -8.22 3.54 -10.74
N SER A 39 -7.89 2.32 -10.33
CA SER A 39 -8.51 1.10 -10.88
C SER A 39 -9.83 0.79 -10.18
N SER A 40 -10.65 -0.08 -10.78
CA SER A 40 -11.84 -0.63 -10.11
C SER A 40 -11.49 -1.41 -8.83
N TYR A 41 -10.26 -1.90 -8.72
CA TYR A 41 -9.76 -2.56 -7.52
C TYR A 41 -9.47 -1.56 -6.39
N ASN A 42 -9.02 -0.34 -6.72
CA ASN A 42 -8.70 0.72 -5.75
C ASN A 42 -9.92 1.57 -5.37
N GLU A 43 -10.94 1.60 -6.23
CA GLU A 43 -12.13 2.43 -6.05
C GLU A 43 -12.76 2.34 -4.65
N PRO A 44 -12.94 1.14 -4.04
CA PRO A 44 -13.50 1.04 -2.70
C PRO A 44 -12.71 1.81 -1.64
N LEU A 45 -11.36 1.84 -1.77
CA LEU A 45 -10.50 2.57 -0.84
C LEU A 45 -10.53 4.08 -1.10
N VAL A 46 -10.63 4.51 -2.36
CA VAL A 46 -10.68 5.93 -2.73
C VAL A 46 -11.89 6.61 -2.11
N LYS A 47 -13.00 5.89 -1.95
CA LYS A 47 -14.22 6.41 -1.31
C LYS A 47 -14.02 6.89 0.13
N TYR A 48 -12.98 6.44 0.83
CA TYR A 48 -12.64 6.96 2.17
C TYR A 48 -11.92 8.31 2.13
N TYR A 49 -11.39 8.71 0.97
CA TYR A 49 -10.80 10.04 0.75
C TYR A 49 -11.80 11.06 0.19
N HIS A 50 -13.10 10.73 0.13
CA HIS A 50 -14.11 11.40 -0.70
C HIS A 50 -14.33 12.87 -0.45
N HIS A 51 -14.04 13.39 0.72
CA HIS A 51 -14.23 14.82 0.99
C HIS A 51 -13.19 15.71 0.32
N ASP A 52 -12.05 15.13 -0.09
CA ASP A 52 -10.89 15.87 -0.59
C ASP A 52 -10.45 15.49 -1.99
N LEU A 53 -11.00 14.45 -2.59
CA LEU A 53 -10.58 13.92 -3.88
C LEU A 53 -11.75 13.68 -4.83
N ASN A 54 -11.63 14.18 -6.05
CA ASN A 54 -12.38 13.64 -7.17
C ASN A 54 -11.70 12.37 -7.68
N TYR A 55 -12.45 11.41 -8.22
CA TYR A 55 -11.83 10.23 -8.82
C TYR A 55 -12.54 9.75 -10.09
N ILE A 56 -11.75 9.09 -10.95
CA ILE A 56 -12.23 8.45 -12.18
C ILE A 56 -11.66 7.04 -12.22
N VAL A 57 -12.54 6.06 -12.48
CA VAL A 57 -12.17 4.65 -12.48
C VAL A 57 -11.72 4.21 -13.87
N PHE A 58 -10.48 3.75 -13.96
CA PHE A 58 -9.95 3.08 -15.14
C PHE A 58 -10.32 1.59 -15.13
N LYS A 59 -11.08 1.16 -16.14
CA LYS A 59 -11.50 -0.24 -16.33
C LYS A 59 -10.76 -0.86 -17.51
N LYS A 60 -9.64 -1.50 -17.27
CA LYS A 60 -8.83 -2.36 -18.21
C LYS A 60 -8.63 -1.89 -19.67
N SER A 61 -9.60 -1.22 -20.31
CA SER A 61 -9.53 -0.79 -21.72
C SER A 61 -9.26 0.70 -21.86
N ILE A 62 -8.18 1.06 -22.53
CA ILE A 62 -7.82 2.46 -22.84
C ILE A 62 -8.86 3.08 -23.75
N ILE A 63 -9.29 2.37 -24.81
CA ILE A 63 -10.27 2.87 -25.79
C ILE A 63 -11.60 3.16 -25.10
N ALA A 64 -12.12 2.22 -24.31
CA ALA A 64 -13.37 2.44 -23.57
C ALA A 64 -13.24 3.60 -22.56
N PHE A 65 -12.09 3.75 -21.93
CA PHE A 65 -11.83 4.87 -21.01
C PHE A 65 -11.83 6.21 -21.77
N LEU A 66 -11.18 6.29 -22.93
CA LEU A 66 -11.13 7.49 -23.77
C LEU A 66 -12.52 7.88 -24.27
N ILE A 67 -13.31 6.93 -24.76
CA ILE A 67 -14.68 7.19 -25.23
C ILE A 67 -15.55 7.72 -24.05
N LYS A 68 -15.54 7.00 -22.92
CA LYS A 68 -16.37 7.36 -21.76
C LYS A 68 -16.00 8.71 -21.14
N ASN A 69 -14.71 9.04 -21.16
CA ASN A 69 -14.18 10.23 -20.50
C ASN A 69 -13.64 11.26 -21.50
N PHE A 70 -14.15 11.26 -22.75
CA PHE A 70 -13.67 12.12 -23.83
C PHE A 70 -13.66 13.58 -23.42
N TYR A 71 -14.78 14.08 -22.91
CA TYR A 71 -14.91 15.46 -22.46
C TYR A 71 -13.92 15.78 -21.34
N PHE A 72 -13.81 14.91 -20.34
CA PHE A 72 -12.87 15.06 -19.23
C PHE A 72 -11.42 15.17 -19.72
N ILE A 73 -11.01 14.32 -20.65
CA ILE A 73 -9.64 14.24 -21.17
C ILE A 73 -9.27 15.49 -21.97
N PHE A 74 -10.17 15.96 -22.84
CA PHE A 74 -9.84 16.98 -23.81
C PHE A 74 -10.25 18.40 -23.37
N SER A 75 -11.24 18.55 -22.49
CA SER A 75 -11.72 19.86 -22.03
C SER A 75 -11.02 20.38 -20.76
N ASN A 76 -10.47 19.48 -19.94
CA ASN A 76 -9.76 19.88 -18.73
C ASN A 76 -8.28 20.18 -19.02
N LYS A 77 -7.80 21.27 -18.40
CA LYS A 77 -6.37 21.57 -18.29
C LYS A 77 -5.95 21.50 -16.84
N TYR A 78 -4.92 20.71 -16.56
CA TYR A 78 -4.33 20.57 -15.23
C TYR A 78 -3.08 21.42 -15.09
N ASP A 79 -2.82 21.90 -13.87
CA ASP A 79 -1.55 22.54 -13.56
C ASP A 79 -0.44 21.50 -13.41
N LEU A 80 -0.78 20.33 -12.88
CA LEU A 80 0.15 19.23 -12.65
C LEU A 80 -0.50 17.87 -12.91
N ILE A 81 0.22 17.01 -13.62
CA ILE A 81 -0.07 15.57 -13.72
C ILE A 81 1.04 14.79 -13.02
N LEU A 82 0.68 13.91 -12.08
CA LEU A 82 1.56 12.98 -11.40
C LEU A 82 1.25 11.55 -11.85
N GLN A 83 2.20 10.91 -12.51
CA GLN A 83 2.08 9.51 -12.88
C GLN A 83 2.94 8.67 -11.90
N LEU A 84 2.29 7.93 -10.99
CA LEU A 84 2.91 7.29 -9.83
C LEU A 84 2.82 5.75 -9.82
N ASP A 85 2.18 5.11 -10.80
CA ASP A 85 1.92 3.66 -10.81
C ASP A 85 2.80 2.85 -11.77
N GLY A 86 3.59 3.48 -12.62
CA GLY A 86 4.46 2.78 -13.57
C GLY A 86 3.75 1.94 -14.63
N LYS A 87 2.44 2.14 -14.85
CA LYS A 87 1.64 1.37 -15.81
C LYS A 87 1.65 2.03 -17.20
N ASN A 88 1.79 1.23 -18.25
CA ASN A 88 1.85 1.74 -19.63
C ASN A 88 0.59 2.53 -20.01
N HIS A 89 -0.59 2.07 -19.60
CA HIS A 89 -1.84 2.78 -19.87
C HIS A 89 -1.89 4.15 -19.17
N SER A 90 -1.40 4.25 -17.94
CA SER A 90 -1.35 5.51 -17.19
C SER A 90 -0.42 6.52 -17.85
N TYR A 91 0.72 6.06 -18.35
CA TYR A 91 1.62 6.93 -19.11
C TYR A 91 0.99 7.41 -20.41
N LEU A 92 0.40 6.50 -21.21
CA LEU A 92 -0.25 6.89 -22.46
C LEU A 92 -1.37 7.89 -22.21
N LEU A 93 -2.24 7.64 -21.23
CA LEU A 93 -3.32 8.54 -20.90
C LEU A 93 -2.80 9.89 -20.41
N SER A 94 -1.77 9.90 -19.58
CA SER A 94 -1.18 11.15 -19.09
C SER A 94 -0.53 12.01 -20.19
N THR A 95 -0.07 11.41 -21.29
CA THR A 95 0.45 12.16 -22.43
C THR A 95 -0.66 12.89 -23.20
N LEU A 96 -1.85 12.30 -23.27
CA LEU A 96 -3.01 12.85 -24.00
C LEU A 96 -3.70 14.01 -23.27
N ILE A 97 -3.62 14.03 -21.93
CA ILE A 97 -4.28 15.05 -21.11
C ILE A 97 -3.45 16.33 -21.07
N ARG A 98 -4.09 17.46 -21.23
CA ARG A 98 -3.43 18.77 -21.22
C ARG A 98 -3.00 19.17 -19.80
N SER A 99 -1.75 19.60 -19.66
CA SER A 99 -1.24 20.13 -18.39
C SER A 99 -0.07 21.08 -18.58
N THR A 100 0.16 21.92 -17.57
CA THR A 100 1.32 22.81 -17.53
C THR A 100 2.60 22.07 -17.19
N LYS A 101 2.50 21.11 -16.22
CA LYS A 101 3.61 20.27 -15.77
C LYS A 101 3.19 18.81 -15.75
N LYS A 102 4.08 17.92 -16.18
CA LYS A 102 3.92 16.46 -16.08
C LYS A 102 5.12 15.88 -15.37
N ALA A 103 4.86 15.08 -14.35
CA ALA A 103 5.88 14.41 -13.56
C ALA A 103 5.59 12.91 -13.42
N CYS A 104 6.63 12.09 -13.44
CA CYS A 104 6.48 10.64 -13.34
C CYS A 104 7.62 9.97 -12.61
N ILE A 105 7.36 8.74 -12.15
CA ILE A 105 8.40 7.79 -11.72
C ILE A 105 8.73 6.88 -12.89
N ASN A 106 9.96 6.90 -13.35
CA ASN A 106 10.44 5.97 -14.36
C ASN A 106 10.97 4.70 -13.68
N PHE A 107 10.19 3.63 -13.71
CA PHE A 107 10.58 2.34 -13.15
C PHE A 107 11.50 1.58 -14.10
N ILE A 108 12.70 1.25 -13.61
CA ILE A 108 13.69 0.46 -14.36
C ILE A 108 13.57 -0.99 -13.95
N LYS A 109 13.38 -1.88 -14.94
CA LYS A 109 13.46 -3.34 -14.78
C LYS A 109 14.62 -3.89 -15.58
N TYR A 110 15.24 -4.92 -15.04
CA TYR A 110 16.22 -5.71 -15.77
C TYR A 110 15.57 -7.04 -16.16
N LYS A 111 15.62 -7.40 -17.41
CA LYS A 111 15.23 -8.73 -17.89
C LYS A 111 16.45 -9.46 -18.39
N LYS A 112 16.57 -10.73 -17.99
CA LYS A 112 17.54 -11.62 -18.62
C LYS A 112 17.03 -11.99 -20.01
N PHE A 113 17.85 -11.71 -21.01
CA PHE A 113 17.61 -12.11 -22.40
C PHE A 113 18.92 -12.70 -22.93
N PHE A 114 18.92 -13.98 -23.31
CA PHE A 114 20.12 -14.74 -23.73
C PHE A 114 21.32 -14.58 -22.74
N GLY A 115 21.06 -14.65 -21.43
CA GLY A 115 22.11 -14.51 -20.41
C GLY A 115 22.55 -13.07 -20.10
N LEU A 116 22.13 -12.09 -20.89
CA LEU A 116 22.45 -10.68 -20.69
C LEU A 116 21.37 -9.98 -19.87
N ASN A 117 21.78 -9.16 -18.91
CA ASN A 117 20.87 -8.31 -18.14
C ASN A 117 20.54 -7.04 -18.94
N LEU A 118 19.38 -7.04 -19.62
CA LEU A 118 18.91 -5.86 -20.34
C LEU A 118 18.14 -4.91 -19.43
N LYS A 119 18.58 -3.66 -19.40
CA LYS A 119 17.93 -2.57 -18.69
C LYS A 119 16.69 -2.13 -19.48
N ILE A 120 15.50 -2.35 -18.94
CA ILE A 120 14.23 -1.95 -19.54
C ILE A 120 13.64 -0.80 -18.74
N HIS A 121 13.57 0.38 -19.35
CA HIS A 121 12.84 1.50 -18.81
C HIS A 121 11.33 1.30 -19.01
N ARG A 122 10.56 1.44 -17.97
CA ARG A 122 9.09 1.49 -18.05
C ARG A 122 8.62 2.89 -17.64
N PRO A 123 8.01 3.57 -18.56
CA PRO A 123 7.89 3.32 -19.98
C PRO A 123 9.08 3.85 -20.74
N ASN A 124 9.09 3.56 -22.01
CA ASN A 124 10.01 3.85 -23.10
C ASN A 124 10.64 5.24 -23.09
N PHE A 125 11.62 5.45 -24.02
CA PHE A 125 12.28 6.72 -24.35
C PHE A 125 11.33 7.91 -24.53
N LEU A 126 10.04 7.67 -24.89
CA LEU A 126 8.98 8.69 -25.04
C LEU A 126 8.71 9.50 -23.75
N ILE A 127 9.02 8.99 -22.54
CA ILE A 127 8.85 9.76 -21.30
C ILE A 127 9.56 11.10 -21.37
N LYS A 128 10.78 11.12 -21.89
CA LYS A 128 11.60 12.33 -21.95
C LYS A 128 10.96 13.46 -22.77
N PHE A 129 10.07 13.12 -23.72
CA PHE A 129 9.38 14.12 -24.55
C PHE A 129 8.13 14.68 -23.88
N PHE A 130 7.46 13.90 -23.03
CA PHE A 130 6.14 14.26 -22.49
C PHE A 130 6.17 14.68 -21.02
N PHE A 131 7.24 14.33 -20.28
CA PHE A 131 7.32 14.65 -18.86
C PHE A 131 8.45 15.63 -18.57
N ASN A 132 8.10 16.71 -17.88
CA ASN A 132 9.04 17.74 -17.47
C ASN A 132 9.92 17.30 -16.30
N PHE A 133 9.37 16.46 -15.41
CA PHE A 133 10.01 16.00 -14.20
C PHE A 133 9.98 14.47 -14.14
N ILE A 134 11.14 13.87 -14.01
CA ILE A 134 11.29 12.41 -14.00
C ILE A 134 12.12 12.03 -12.78
N GLU A 135 11.56 11.13 -11.94
CA GLU A 135 12.32 10.42 -10.93
C GLU A 135 12.58 9.00 -11.41
N ILE A 136 13.79 8.49 -11.22
CA ILE A 136 14.19 7.19 -11.75
C ILE A 136 14.31 6.20 -10.60
N SER A 137 13.55 5.11 -10.68
CA SER A 137 13.72 3.98 -9.78
C SER A 137 14.72 2.98 -10.35
N ASN A 138 15.64 2.50 -9.52
CA ASN A 138 16.47 1.37 -9.85
C ASN A 138 15.82 0.11 -9.23
N GLU A 139 15.21 -0.76 -10.06
CA GLU A 139 14.58 -2.00 -9.58
C GLU A 139 15.61 -3.14 -9.34
N ASN A 140 16.85 -2.98 -9.78
CA ASN A 140 17.92 -3.89 -9.43
C ASN A 140 18.51 -3.47 -8.09
N TYR A 141 18.02 -4.12 -7.09
CA TYR A 141 18.65 -4.17 -5.81
C TYR A 141 19.86 -5.12 -5.89
N ASN A 142 21.04 -4.59 -6.15
CA ASN A 142 22.26 -5.30 -5.86
C ASN A 142 22.50 -5.18 -4.36
N HIS A 143 22.57 -6.32 -3.66
CA HIS A 143 22.84 -6.40 -2.21
C HIS A 143 24.13 -5.68 -1.78
N THR A 144 24.96 -5.24 -2.71
CA THR A 144 26.24 -4.57 -2.49
C THR A 144 26.16 -3.04 -2.45
N ASP A 145 25.09 -2.44 -3.00
CA ASP A 145 24.92 -0.98 -3.00
C ASP A 145 23.96 -0.56 -1.88
N ASN A 146 24.47 0.11 -0.85
CA ASN A 146 23.72 0.66 0.29
C ASN A 146 22.68 1.74 -0.07
N LYS A 147 22.44 2.04 -1.32
CA LYS A 147 21.40 2.96 -1.79
C LYS A 147 20.07 2.21 -1.95
N LYS A 148 19.45 1.92 -0.83
CA LYS A 148 18.14 1.30 -0.79
C LYS A 148 17.11 2.24 -1.39
N PHE A 149 16.53 1.81 -2.50
CA PHE A 149 15.40 2.46 -3.12
C PHE A 149 14.15 2.30 -2.26
N HIS A 150 13.47 3.41 -1.97
CA HIS A 150 12.24 3.43 -1.17
C HIS A 150 11.12 4.11 -1.97
N TYR A 151 9.97 3.43 -2.13
CA TYR A 151 8.87 3.94 -2.98
C TYR A 151 8.37 5.31 -2.51
N LEU A 152 8.03 5.47 -1.23
CA LEU A 152 7.61 6.76 -0.71
C LEU A 152 8.73 7.81 -0.83
N GLY A 153 9.99 7.41 -0.62
CA GLY A 153 11.14 8.29 -0.83
C GLY A 153 11.22 8.85 -2.25
N LEU A 154 10.96 8.02 -3.27
CA LEU A 154 10.91 8.47 -4.65
C LEU A 154 9.76 9.45 -4.91
N TYR A 155 8.59 9.16 -4.37
CA TYR A 155 7.45 10.05 -4.53
C TYR A 155 7.74 11.41 -3.90
N LEU A 156 8.32 11.44 -2.70
CA LEU A 156 8.71 12.67 -2.02
C LEU A 156 9.83 13.43 -2.77
N SER A 157 10.82 12.70 -3.31
CA SER A 157 11.85 13.29 -4.18
C SER A 157 11.25 13.94 -5.42
N LEU A 158 10.24 13.31 -6.04
CA LEU A 158 9.53 13.90 -7.17
C LEU A 158 8.81 15.19 -6.79
N LEU A 159 8.17 15.25 -5.60
CA LEU A 159 7.56 16.50 -5.10
C LEU A 159 8.61 17.60 -4.87
N ALA A 160 9.76 17.25 -4.29
CA ALA A 160 10.85 18.20 -4.09
C ALA A 160 11.37 18.79 -5.41
N LYS A 161 11.53 17.97 -6.46
CA LYS A 161 11.85 18.44 -7.82
C LYS A 161 10.81 19.39 -8.40
N LEU A 162 9.56 19.28 -7.98
CA LEU A 162 8.48 20.17 -8.35
C LEU A 162 8.43 21.46 -7.50
N ASN A 163 9.38 21.64 -6.58
CA ASN A 163 9.41 22.72 -5.57
C ASN A 163 8.18 22.70 -4.64
N ILE A 164 7.67 21.51 -4.32
CA ILE A 164 6.63 21.31 -3.33
C ILE A 164 7.30 20.93 -2.01
N LYS A 165 7.05 21.71 -0.96
CA LYS A 165 7.64 21.48 0.36
C LYS A 165 7.13 20.16 0.95
N ILE A 166 8.02 19.39 1.56
CA ILE A 166 7.65 18.15 2.26
C ILE A 166 7.35 18.48 3.71
N GLU A 167 6.08 18.55 4.05
CA GLU A 167 5.58 18.84 5.40
C GLU A 167 5.37 17.58 6.22
N THR A 168 5.05 16.45 5.55
CA THR A 168 4.81 15.17 6.22
C THR A 168 5.26 13.98 5.39
N LYS A 169 5.70 12.93 6.08
CA LYS A 169 5.98 11.61 5.51
C LYS A 169 4.99 10.56 6.04
N LYS A 170 4.09 10.96 6.94
CA LYS A 170 3.12 10.07 7.57
C LYS A 170 2.03 9.66 6.58
N HIS A 171 1.69 8.37 6.63
CA HIS A 171 0.50 7.88 5.96
C HIS A 171 -0.75 8.50 6.58
N TYR A 172 -1.76 8.68 5.77
CA TYR A 172 -3.03 9.26 6.18
C TYR A 172 -4.20 8.53 5.49
N LEU A 173 -5.23 8.22 6.26
CA LEU A 173 -6.50 7.69 5.75
C LEU A 173 -7.63 8.33 6.55
N PRO A 174 -8.46 9.17 5.94
CA PRO A 174 -9.58 9.85 6.60
C PRO A 174 -10.76 8.88 6.81
N PHE A 175 -10.51 7.83 7.57
CA PHE A 175 -11.50 6.81 7.90
C PHE A 175 -12.17 7.13 9.24
N ILE A 176 -13.50 7.14 9.23
CA ILE A 176 -14.31 7.26 10.44
C ILE A 176 -15.00 5.91 10.65
N PRO A 177 -14.63 5.16 11.70
CA PRO A 177 -15.27 3.88 11.98
C PRO A 177 -16.73 4.09 12.36
N ASN A 178 -17.62 3.19 11.90
CA ASN A 178 -18.99 3.17 12.36
C ASN A 178 -19.05 2.85 13.86
N SER A 179 -19.86 3.60 14.61
CA SER A 179 -20.05 3.45 16.05
C SER A 179 -20.62 2.08 16.48
N ASN A 180 -21.19 1.33 15.56
CA ASN A 180 -21.73 -0.01 15.77
C ASN A 180 -20.68 -1.13 15.74
N ASN A 181 -19.39 -0.81 15.65
CA ASN A 181 -18.35 -1.82 15.71
C ASN A 181 -18.18 -2.35 17.14
N ILE A 182 -18.32 -3.66 17.29
CA ILE A 182 -18.21 -4.45 18.52
C ILE A 182 -16.87 -4.24 19.27
N PHE A 183 -15.90 -3.56 18.63
CA PHE A 183 -14.51 -3.36 19.09
C PHE A 183 -14.25 -2.05 19.82
N LEU A 184 -15.26 -1.21 20.02
CA LEU A 184 -15.10 0.19 20.46
C LEU A 184 -14.31 0.41 21.76
N ASN A 185 -14.02 -0.64 22.55
CA ASN A 185 -13.40 -0.48 23.87
C ASN A 185 -12.32 -1.50 24.24
N LYS A 186 -11.77 -2.27 23.29
CA LYS A 186 -10.78 -3.30 23.65
C LYS A 186 -9.54 -3.20 22.75
N LYS A 187 -8.38 -2.97 23.34
CA LYS A 187 -7.08 -3.15 22.68
C LYS A 187 -6.88 -4.62 22.34
N TYR A 188 -6.40 -4.93 21.13
CA TYR A 188 -6.13 -6.30 20.71
C TYR A 188 -4.96 -6.36 19.71
N LEU A 189 -4.40 -7.56 19.58
CA LEU A 189 -3.46 -7.88 18.52
C LEU A 189 -4.23 -8.38 17.30
N LEU A 190 -4.02 -7.76 16.15
CA LEU A 190 -4.63 -8.17 14.87
C LEU A 190 -3.66 -9.07 14.10
N PHE A 191 -4.02 -10.35 13.93
CA PHE A 191 -3.34 -11.27 13.03
C PHE A 191 -4.06 -11.33 11.70
N HIS A 192 -3.38 -10.90 10.63
CA HIS A 192 -3.90 -11.01 9.28
C HIS A 192 -3.23 -12.15 8.53
N LEU A 193 -3.94 -13.25 8.37
CA LEU A 193 -3.48 -14.48 7.74
C LEU A 193 -3.96 -14.53 6.28
N ASP A 194 -3.28 -13.82 5.38
CA ASP A 194 -3.58 -13.84 3.95
C ASP A 194 -2.86 -15.00 3.21
N LYS A 195 -3.05 -15.08 1.88
CA LYS A 195 -2.44 -16.13 1.03
C LYS A 195 -0.91 -16.19 1.10
N ARG A 196 -0.23 -15.15 1.56
CA ARG A 196 1.24 -15.16 1.68
C ARG A 196 1.72 -16.13 2.76
N TRP A 197 0.89 -16.41 3.76
CA TRP A 197 1.21 -17.42 4.77
C TRP A 197 1.32 -18.84 4.18
N GLU A 198 0.63 -19.12 3.07
CA GLU A 198 0.72 -20.42 2.38
C GLU A 198 2.09 -20.66 1.72
N THR A 199 2.90 -19.63 1.56
CA THR A 199 4.28 -19.79 1.06
C THR A 199 5.25 -20.32 2.11
N PHE A 200 4.88 -20.26 3.40
CA PHE A 200 5.69 -20.85 4.47
C PHE A 200 5.52 -22.38 4.55
N PRO A 201 6.55 -23.12 5.02
CA PRO A 201 6.45 -24.56 5.24
C PRO A 201 5.31 -24.93 6.21
N LEU A 202 4.67 -26.08 6.02
CA LEU A 202 3.54 -26.53 6.84
C LEU A 202 3.84 -26.58 8.35
N LYS A 203 5.09 -26.94 8.74
CA LYS A 203 5.51 -26.90 10.15
C LYS A 203 5.37 -25.54 10.83
N VAL A 204 5.42 -24.46 10.05
CA VAL A 204 5.21 -23.09 10.55
C VAL A 204 3.80 -22.92 11.10
N ARG A 205 2.83 -23.62 10.53
CA ARG A 205 1.43 -23.56 10.93
C ARG A 205 1.21 -23.98 12.39
N ASP A 206 1.83 -25.11 12.80
CA ASP A 206 1.70 -25.60 14.17
C ASP A 206 2.42 -24.70 15.18
N ASN A 207 3.59 -24.17 14.80
CA ASN A 207 4.32 -23.22 15.62
C ASN A 207 3.57 -21.87 15.72
N LEU A 208 2.94 -21.41 14.64
CA LEU A 208 2.10 -20.21 14.65
C LEU A 208 0.90 -20.40 15.59
N LYS A 209 0.24 -21.57 15.58
CA LYS A 209 -0.81 -21.92 16.53
C LYS A 209 -0.31 -21.75 17.97
N LYS A 210 0.81 -22.40 18.32
CA LYS A 210 1.41 -22.29 19.65
C LYS A 210 1.71 -20.85 20.02
N LYS A 211 2.24 -20.06 19.07
CA LYS A 211 2.54 -18.63 19.26
C LYS A 211 1.29 -17.82 19.54
N ILE A 212 0.24 -17.97 18.74
CA ILE A 212 -1.04 -17.29 18.95
C ILE A 212 -1.63 -17.66 20.31
N THR A 213 -1.61 -18.96 20.66
CA THR A 213 -2.08 -19.43 21.97
C THR A 213 -1.28 -18.79 23.11
N SER A 214 0.04 -18.76 23.04
CA SER A 214 0.85 -18.15 24.10
C SER A 214 0.58 -16.64 24.25
N LEU A 215 0.38 -15.93 23.16
CA LEU A 215 0.06 -14.50 23.17
C LEU A 215 -1.36 -14.22 23.70
N SER A 216 -2.29 -15.18 23.56
CA SER A 216 -3.67 -15.01 24.02
C SER A 216 -3.83 -15.09 25.54
N TYR A 217 -2.82 -15.55 26.29
CA TYR A 217 -2.86 -15.51 27.75
C TYR A 217 -2.91 -14.07 28.29
N ASP A 218 -2.13 -13.16 27.66
CA ASP A 218 -1.99 -11.78 28.13
C ASP A 218 -2.73 -10.77 27.24
N ASN A 219 -3.20 -11.19 26.05
CA ASN A 219 -3.77 -10.29 25.06
C ASN A 219 -5.08 -10.84 24.47
N LYS A 220 -6.00 -9.93 24.15
CA LYS A 220 -7.07 -10.27 23.21
C LYS A 220 -6.47 -10.35 21.81
N ILE A 221 -6.85 -11.37 21.05
CA ILE A 221 -6.38 -11.58 19.67
C ILE A 221 -7.56 -11.59 18.71
N VAL A 222 -7.44 -10.89 17.62
CA VAL A 222 -8.35 -10.97 16.48
C VAL A 222 -7.60 -11.56 15.30
N VAL A 223 -8.11 -12.63 14.72
CA VAL A 223 -7.55 -13.29 13.56
C VAL A 223 -8.45 -13.07 12.36
N THR A 224 -7.88 -12.60 11.27
CA THR A 224 -8.63 -12.34 10.03
C THR A 224 -7.87 -12.83 8.80
N SER A 225 -8.55 -12.94 7.68
CA SER A 225 -7.99 -13.36 6.40
C SER A 225 -8.58 -12.52 5.26
N ASN A 226 -8.08 -12.72 4.04
CA ASN A 226 -8.69 -12.18 2.83
C ASN A 226 -9.88 -13.03 2.37
N VAL A 227 -10.66 -12.50 1.43
CA VAL A 227 -11.68 -13.26 0.69
C VAL A 227 -11.07 -14.54 0.11
N GLY A 228 -11.74 -15.68 0.30
CA GLY A 228 -11.22 -17.00 -0.03
C GLY A 228 -10.19 -17.49 0.99
N CYS A 229 -10.61 -17.62 2.25
CA CYS A 229 -9.81 -18.09 3.38
C CYS A 229 -8.80 -19.18 2.98
N ASN A 230 -7.56 -19.01 3.39
CA ASN A 230 -6.47 -19.91 3.05
C ASN A 230 -6.31 -21.06 4.08
N ASN A 231 -5.48 -22.03 3.74
CA ASN A 231 -5.27 -23.22 4.58
C ASN A 231 -4.68 -22.88 5.97
N PHE A 232 -3.86 -21.83 6.09
CA PHE A 232 -3.32 -21.40 7.39
C PHE A 232 -4.42 -20.84 8.28
N TYR A 233 -5.25 -19.95 7.74
CA TYR A 233 -6.36 -19.38 8.49
C TYR A 233 -7.34 -20.48 8.95
N ASN A 234 -7.78 -21.33 8.03
CA ASN A 234 -8.72 -22.41 8.33
C ASN A 234 -8.20 -23.38 9.40
N PHE A 235 -6.92 -23.72 9.32
CA PHE A 235 -6.28 -24.55 10.34
C PHE A 235 -6.26 -23.84 11.70
N ILE A 236 -5.78 -22.62 11.79
CA ILE A 236 -5.71 -21.87 13.04
C ILE A 236 -7.10 -21.68 13.63
N LYS A 237 -8.10 -21.37 12.80
CA LYS A 237 -9.49 -21.23 13.23
C LYS A 237 -10.03 -22.53 13.82
N LYS A 238 -9.87 -23.66 13.12
CA LYS A 238 -10.30 -24.98 13.59
C LYS A 238 -9.73 -25.35 14.96
N GLU A 239 -8.44 -25.06 15.14
CA GLU A 239 -7.71 -25.44 16.35
C GLU A 239 -7.96 -24.50 17.56
N LEU A 240 -8.29 -23.24 17.32
CA LEU A 240 -8.36 -22.21 18.36
C LEU A 240 -9.76 -21.57 18.50
N LEU A 241 -10.78 -22.06 17.80
CA LEU A 241 -12.12 -21.45 17.78
C LEU A 241 -12.75 -21.31 19.19
N ASN A 242 -12.46 -22.25 20.08
CA ASN A 242 -13.01 -22.28 21.43
C ASN A 242 -12.17 -21.51 22.48
N SER A 243 -11.14 -20.81 22.06
CA SER A 243 -10.28 -20.03 22.96
C SER A 243 -10.97 -18.70 23.30
N SER A 244 -11.14 -18.42 24.61
CA SER A 244 -11.90 -17.25 25.10
C SER A 244 -11.35 -15.89 24.69
N ASN A 245 -10.03 -15.80 24.45
CA ASN A 245 -9.34 -14.55 24.10
C ASN A 245 -9.03 -14.42 22.62
N ILE A 246 -9.53 -15.33 21.75
CA ILE A 246 -9.26 -15.31 20.32
C ILE A 246 -10.57 -15.20 19.55
N GLU A 247 -10.73 -14.18 18.76
CA GLU A 247 -11.88 -13.96 17.88
C GLU A 247 -11.48 -14.11 16.41
N PHE A 248 -12.35 -14.71 15.60
CA PHE A 248 -12.10 -14.96 14.17
C PHE A 248 -13.07 -14.17 13.31
N TYR A 249 -12.52 -13.50 12.30
CA TYR A 249 -13.26 -12.76 11.28
C TYR A 249 -13.02 -13.35 9.91
N ASP A 250 -14.02 -14.04 9.41
CA ASP A 250 -14.01 -14.64 8.08
C ASP A 250 -14.26 -13.57 7.02
N GLU A 251 -13.44 -13.56 5.98
CA GLU A 251 -13.63 -12.78 4.76
C GLU A 251 -14.16 -11.35 4.99
N PRO A 252 -13.50 -10.55 5.82
CA PRO A 252 -13.99 -9.22 6.13
C PRO A 252 -14.06 -8.35 4.89
N THR A 253 -15.09 -7.53 4.78
CA THR A 253 -15.14 -6.46 3.78
C THR A 253 -13.98 -5.49 3.98
N LEU A 254 -13.65 -4.70 2.96
CA LEU A 254 -12.60 -3.69 3.09
C LEU A 254 -12.85 -2.74 4.27
N ASN A 255 -14.10 -2.34 4.49
CA ASN A 255 -14.49 -1.48 5.62
C ASN A 255 -14.21 -2.16 6.95
N ASN A 256 -14.57 -3.45 7.08
CA ASN A 256 -14.36 -4.20 8.31
C ASN A 256 -12.86 -4.38 8.59
N ILE A 257 -12.04 -4.69 7.57
CA ILE A 257 -10.60 -4.85 7.77
C ILE A 257 -9.91 -3.54 8.17
N ILE A 258 -10.31 -2.42 7.58
CA ILE A 258 -9.79 -1.09 7.97
C ILE A 258 -10.24 -0.74 9.40
N SER A 259 -11.48 -1.07 9.79
CA SER A 259 -11.96 -0.89 11.16
C SER A 259 -11.18 -1.75 12.15
N LEU A 260 -10.91 -3.03 11.80
CA LEU A 260 -10.10 -3.91 12.63
C LEU A 260 -8.68 -3.35 12.83
N VAL A 261 -8.08 -2.82 11.78
CA VAL A 261 -6.77 -2.14 11.89
C VAL A 261 -6.85 -0.90 12.77
N TYR A 262 -7.90 -0.08 12.59
CA TYR A 262 -8.09 1.16 13.36
C TYR A 262 -8.18 0.92 14.87
N PHE A 263 -8.90 -0.11 15.29
CA PHE A 263 -9.08 -0.44 16.71
C PHE A 263 -8.00 -1.34 17.31
N SER A 264 -7.15 -1.95 16.49
CA SER A 264 -6.04 -2.76 16.98
C SER A 264 -4.96 -1.90 17.66
N ASP A 265 -4.17 -2.52 18.49
CA ASP A 265 -2.96 -1.94 19.08
C ASP A 265 -1.73 -2.25 18.23
N THR A 266 -1.65 -3.49 17.80
CA THR A 266 -0.57 -4.01 16.96
C THR A 266 -1.15 -4.84 15.81
N CYS A 267 -0.65 -4.62 14.61
CA CYS A 267 -0.99 -5.42 13.43
C CYS A 267 0.16 -6.37 13.09
N ILE A 268 -0.15 -7.64 12.92
CA ILE A 268 0.79 -8.71 12.57
C ILE A 268 0.35 -9.31 11.24
N SER A 269 1.20 -9.28 10.23
CA SER A 269 0.88 -9.79 8.89
C SER A 269 2.12 -10.30 8.16
N SER A 270 1.92 -11.07 7.08
CA SER A 270 3.00 -11.41 6.15
C SER A 270 3.02 -10.40 5.00
N HIS A 271 3.58 -9.24 5.26
CA HIS A 271 3.75 -8.13 4.31
C HIS A 271 2.48 -7.78 3.51
N SER A 272 1.33 -7.74 4.18
CA SER A 272 0.09 -7.28 3.56
C SER A 272 0.11 -5.75 3.40
N GLY A 273 0.30 -5.26 2.18
CA GLY A 273 0.39 -3.82 1.93
C GLY A 273 -0.84 -3.04 2.41
N LEU A 274 -2.04 -3.64 2.35
CA LEU A 274 -3.24 -3.02 2.93
C LEU A 274 -3.11 -2.87 4.45
N ILE A 275 -2.72 -3.93 5.15
CA ILE A 275 -2.57 -3.90 6.62
C ILE A 275 -1.44 -2.96 7.02
N VAL A 276 -0.25 -3.12 6.42
CA VAL A 276 0.94 -2.32 6.76
C VAL A 276 0.68 -0.82 6.59
N HIS A 277 0.14 -0.40 5.44
CA HIS A 277 -0.05 1.03 5.18
C HIS A 277 -1.29 1.62 5.87
N SER A 278 -2.36 0.85 6.11
CA SER A 278 -3.47 1.33 6.93
C SER A 278 -3.08 1.42 8.41
N ALA A 279 -2.32 0.46 8.94
CA ALA A 279 -1.77 0.52 10.29
C ALA A 279 -0.87 1.75 10.47
N ALA A 280 -0.05 2.05 9.47
CA ALA A 280 0.76 3.27 9.46
C ALA A 280 -0.09 4.54 9.46
N ALA A 281 -1.19 4.57 8.67
CA ALA A 281 -2.10 5.71 8.63
C ALA A 281 -2.80 5.97 9.97
N PHE A 282 -3.03 4.92 10.76
CA PHE A 282 -3.63 5.00 12.10
C PHE A 282 -2.63 4.98 13.24
N ASN A 283 -1.35 5.12 12.96
CA ASN A 283 -0.26 5.12 13.94
C ASN A 283 -0.25 3.87 14.85
N LYS A 284 -0.49 2.68 14.26
CA LYS A 284 -0.47 1.40 14.96
C LYS A 284 0.89 0.73 14.88
N LYS A 285 1.27 -0.05 15.90
CA LYS A 285 2.48 -0.87 15.85
C LYS A 285 2.34 -1.92 14.75
N ILE A 286 3.42 -2.16 13.99
CA ILE A 286 3.43 -3.10 12.87
C ILE A 286 4.52 -4.15 13.11
N ILE A 287 4.11 -5.42 13.05
CA ILE A 287 5.00 -6.58 12.99
C ILE A 287 4.79 -7.25 11.64
N ASP A 288 5.82 -7.23 10.82
CA ASP A 288 5.79 -7.75 9.46
C ASP A 288 6.63 -9.04 9.38
N ILE A 289 6.01 -10.15 9.02
CA ILE A 289 6.63 -11.47 8.99
C ILE A 289 6.89 -11.87 7.55
N VAL A 290 8.12 -12.16 7.21
CA VAL A 290 8.54 -12.37 5.83
C VAL A 290 9.49 -13.55 5.70
N HIS A 291 9.70 -14.02 4.47
CA HIS A 291 10.76 -14.95 4.17
C HIS A 291 12.12 -14.25 4.26
N GLU A 292 13.11 -14.96 4.77
CA GLU A 292 14.49 -14.46 4.89
C GLU A 292 15.05 -14.01 3.53
N GLU A 293 14.74 -14.74 2.46
CA GLU A 293 15.19 -14.47 1.10
C GLU A 293 14.79 -13.08 0.57
N ILE A 294 13.60 -12.59 0.97
CA ILE A 294 13.07 -11.29 0.53
C ILE A 294 13.16 -10.20 1.60
N PHE A 295 13.76 -10.52 2.76
CA PHE A 295 13.78 -9.65 3.94
C PHE A 295 14.26 -8.23 3.62
N ASN A 296 15.37 -8.12 2.91
CA ASN A 296 15.94 -6.81 2.54
C ASN A 296 15.24 -6.14 1.35
N GLU A 297 14.59 -6.90 0.46
CA GLU A 297 13.89 -6.33 -0.68
C GLU A 297 12.67 -5.52 -0.27
N LEU A 298 12.06 -5.85 0.87
CA LEU A 298 10.85 -5.22 1.37
C LEU A 298 11.10 -3.88 2.06
N ASP A 299 12.36 -3.48 2.28
CA ASP A 299 12.71 -2.15 2.81
C ASP A 299 12.10 -1.01 1.99
N ARG A 300 11.86 -1.24 0.71
CA ARG A 300 11.30 -0.26 -0.21
C ARG A 300 9.84 0.12 0.05
N TRP A 301 9.12 -0.65 0.88
CA TRP A 301 7.72 -0.39 1.25
C TRP A 301 7.50 -0.10 2.74
N VAL A 302 8.58 0.01 3.53
CA VAL A 302 8.47 0.31 4.97
C VAL A 302 7.85 1.70 5.16
N PRO A 303 6.80 1.86 5.96
CA PRO A 303 6.28 3.18 6.29
C PRO A 303 7.28 4.03 7.07
N PHE A 304 7.27 5.34 6.84
CA PHE A 304 8.08 6.27 7.64
C PHE A 304 7.39 6.64 8.96
N GLU A 305 8.18 7.02 9.93
CA GLU A 305 7.73 7.65 11.18
C GLU A 305 6.72 6.81 11.98
N ILE A 306 6.89 5.48 11.99
CA ILE A 306 6.03 4.53 12.70
C ILE A 306 6.85 3.44 13.36
N TYR A 307 6.29 2.83 14.42
CA TYR A 307 6.86 1.60 14.96
C TYR A 307 6.63 0.45 13.98
N TYR A 308 7.68 0.03 13.29
CA TYR A 308 7.69 -1.07 12.35
C TYR A 308 8.85 -2.01 12.66
N LYS A 309 8.53 -3.27 12.91
CA LYS A 309 9.50 -4.34 13.05
C LYS A 309 9.24 -5.43 12.03
N ARG A 310 10.30 -5.94 11.45
CA ARG A 310 10.26 -7.05 10.52
C ARG A 310 10.99 -8.23 11.12
N TYR A 311 10.42 -9.41 10.93
CA TYR A 311 10.98 -10.65 11.36
C TYR A 311 10.95 -11.65 10.21
N ASP A 312 11.97 -12.50 10.10
CA ASP A 312 11.77 -13.79 9.48
C ASP A 312 10.87 -14.64 10.37
N VAL A 313 10.23 -15.64 9.76
CA VAL A 313 9.20 -16.42 10.45
C VAL A 313 9.76 -17.21 11.65
N GLN A 314 11.00 -17.68 11.63
CA GLN A 314 11.58 -18.47 12.73
C GLN A 314 11.88 -17.57 13.93
N ASN A 315 12.49 -16.40 13.68
CA ASN A 315 12.75 -15.41 14.72
C ASN A 315 11.44 -14.92 15.35
N PHE A 316 10.40 -14.65 14.55
CA PHE A 316 9.08 -14.29 15.08
C PHE A 316 8.52 -15.39 16.00
N LEU A 317 8.59 -16.65 15.61
CA LEU A 317 8.03 -17.75 16.39
C LEU A 317 8.76 -17.97 17.72
N ASN A 318 10.06 -17.71 17.76
CA ASN A 318 10.93 -17.95 18.93
C ASN A 318 10.99 -16.74 19.88
N GLU A 319 10.73 -15.52 19.41
CA GLU A 319 10.86 -14.31 20.24
C GLU A 319 9.73 -14.21 21.27
N SER A 320 10.05 -13.83 22.49
CA SER A 320 9.07 -13.51 23.53
C SER A 320 8.66 -12.04 23.40
N PHE A 321 7.42 -11.78 22.95
CA PHE A 321 6.89 -10.42 22.86
C PHE A 321 6.20 -10.02 24.15
N LYS A 322 6.56 -8.85 24.66
CA LYS A 322 5.75 -8.13 25.66
C LYS A 322 5.09 -6.95 24.93
N PHE A 323 3.80 -7.04 24.73
CA PHE A 323 3.00 -5.94 24.20
C PHE A 323 2.51 -5.10 25.39
N THR A 324 3.27 -4.07 25.74
CA THR A 324 2.89 -3.08 26.77
C THR A 324 2.21 -1.89 26.12
#